data_064afd248e853b6039f7462ac692dcf6
#
_entry.id   064afd248e853b6039f7462ac692dcf6
#
_cell.length_a   1.000
_cell.length_b   1.000
_cell.length_c   1.000
_cell.angle_alpha   90.00
_cell.angle_beta   90.00
_cell.angle_gamma   90.00
#
_symmetry.space_group_name_H-M   'P 1'
#
loop_
_entity.id
_entity.type
_entity.pdbx_description
1 polymer ?
#
loop_
_entity_poly.entity_id
_entity_poly.type
_entity_poly.pdbx_seq_one_letter_code
_entity_poly.pdbx_strand_id
1 'polypeptide(L)'
;MRPKWRQLGTTLVVVTAFISVRLIAQDVQPTVVLFQNVRVFDGKSGTLSGPTNVLVRGNKIERISTAAIPTDRSAKTQIIEGSGRTLMPGLIDAHWHAMLIRGNPAEMIASDVGYNNIAAGSRRQTR
;
A
#
# COMPACT_ATOMS: atom_id res chain seq x y z
N MET A 1 65.92 -12.73 14.24
CA MET A 1 65.19 -11.48 13.94
C MET A 1 64.07 -11.79 12.97
N ARG A 2 62.81 -11.69 13.38
CA ARG A 2 61.62 -11.94 12.51
C ARG A 2 61.05 -10.60 12.09
N PRO A 3 60.69 -10.36 10.81
CA PRO A 3 60.25 -9.06 10.34
C PRO A 3 58.82 -8.74 10.79
N LYS A 4 58.63 -7.49 11.25
CA LYS A 4 57.40 -6.94 11.86
C LYS A 4 56.28 -6.51 10.85
N TRP A 5 56.27 -7.04 9.67
CA TRP A 5 55.36 -6.56 8.61
C TRP A 5 54.00 -7.28 8.52
N ARG A 6 53.82 -8.33 9.33
CA ARG A 6 52.57 -9.14 9.20
C ARG A 6 51.37 -8.64 10.00
N GLN A 7 51.54 -7.54 10.75
CA GLN A 7 50.46 -7.04 11.63
C GLN A 7 49.75 -5.82 11.06
N LEU A 8 50.18 -5.21 9.95
CA LEU A 8 49.57 -4.01 9.37
C LEU A 8 48.47 -4.31 8.34
N GLY A 9 48.31 -5.55 7.90
CA GLY A 9 47.35 -5.92 6.87
C GLY A 9 45.92 -6.23 7.41
N THR A 10 45.81 -6.56 8.69
CA THR A 10 44.52 -7.07 9.25
C THR A 10 43.61 -5.95 9.80
N THR A 11 44.19 -4.78 10.09
CA THR A 11 43.41 -3.66 10.66
C THR A 11 42.71 -2.81 9.61
N LEU A 12 43.15 -2.87 8.34
CA LEU A 12 42.55 -2.05 7.27
C LEU A 12 41.30 -2.65 6.66
N VAL A 13 41.10 -3.96 6.77
CA VAL A 13 39.95 -4.67 6.16
C VAL A 13 38.69 -4.55 7.01
N VAL A 14 38.81 -4.33 8.32
CA VAL A 14 37.66 -4.25 9.23
C VAL A 14 36.98 -2.86 9.23
N VAL A 15 37.70 -1.80 8.87
CA VAL A 15 37.15 -0.43 8.85
C VAL A 15 36.30 -0.15 7.61
N THR A 16 36.55 -0.85 6.50
CA THR A 16 35.77 -0.64 5.25
C THR A 16 34.41 -1.35 5.23
N ALA A 17 34.16 -2.30 6.13
CA ALA A 17 32.89 -3.04 6.18
C ALA A 17 31.74 -2.29 6.90
N PHE A 18 32.03 -1.20 7.60
CA PHE A 18 31.01 -0.44 8.37
C PHE A 18 30.40 0.78 7.65
N ILE A 19 30.77 1.06 6.40
CA ILE A 19 30.36 2.31 5.71
C ILE A 19 29.20 2.11 4.71
N SER A 20 28.63 0.91 4.56
CA SER A 20 27.72 0.64 3.44
C SER A 20 26.28 0.29 3.79
N VAL A 21 25.80 0.50 4.99
CA VAL A 21 24.37 0.44 5.24
C VAL A 21 23.81 1.86 5.41
N ARG A 22 23.82 2.62 4.33
CA ARG A 22 22.81 3.67 4.22
C ARG A 22 21.50 2.95 3.96
N LEU A 23 20.65 2.84 4.99
CA LEU A 23 19.23 2.68 4.77
C LEU A 23 18.83 3.85 3.87
N ILE A 24 18.62 3.57 2.59
CA ILE A 24 17.87 4.45 1.73
C ILE A 24 16.44 4.33 2.25
N ALA A 25 16.09 5.13 3.25
CA ALA A 25 14.70 5.46 3.49
C ALA A 25 14.22 6.04 2.17
N GLN A 26 13.45 5.26 1.41
CA GLN A 26 12.73 5.79 0.27
C GLN A 26 11.84 6.86 0.84
N ASP A 27 12.19 8.11 0.57
CA ASP A 27 11.34 9.25 0.81
C ASP A 27 10.11 9.06 -0.08
N VAL A 28 9.10 8.36 0.45
CA VAL A 28 7.83 8.14 -0.21
C VAL A 28 7.16 9.50 -0.25
N GLN A 29 7.46 10.24 -1.30
CA GLN A 29 6.84 11.53 -1.57
C GLN A 29 5.32 11.34 -1.54
N PRO A 30 4.58 12.18 -0.82
CA PRO A 30 3.15 12.01 -0.69
C PRO A 30 2.52 11.98 -2.08
N THR A 31 1.90 10.86 -2.40
CA THR A 31 1.11 10.72 -3.62
C THR A 31 -0.15 11.56 -3.47
N VAL A 32 -0.42 12.40 -4.45
CA VAL A 32 -1.64 13.19 -4.52
C VAL A 32 -2.62 12.48 -5.45
N VAL A 33 -3.83 12.25 -4.98
CA VAL A 33 -4.92 11.66 -5.78
C VAL A 33 -6.11 12.60 -5.76
N LEU A 34 -6.54 13.05 -6.93
CA LEU A 34 -7.75 13.83 -7.11
C LEU A 34 -8.83 12.98 -7.77
N PHE A 35 -9.89 12.69 -7.04
CA PHE A 35 -11.12 12.12 -7.61
C PHE A 35 -12.00 13.27 -8.08
N GLN A 36 -12.34 13.29 -9.36
CA GLN A 36 -13.23 14.31 -9.95
C GLN A 36 -14.58 13.71 -10.26
N ASN A 37 -15.63 14.52 -10.11
CA ASN A 37 -17.00 14.16 -10.49
C ASN A 37 -17.45 12.81 -9.89
N VAL A 38 -17.25 12.65 -8.59
CA VAL A 38 -17.71 11.50 -7.81
C VAL A 38 -18.89 11.88 -6.92
N ARG A 39 -19.73 10.90 -6.57
CA ARG A 39 -20.67 11.02 -5.46
C ARG A 39 -20.02 10.42 -4.22
N VAL A 40 -20.18 11.05 -3.08
CA VAL A 40 -19.59 10.57 -1.83
C VAL A 40 -20.67 9.90 -0.97
N PHE A 41 -20.38 8.67 -0.55
CA PHE A 41 -21.07 7.99 0.53
C PHE A 41 -20.19 8.06 1.78
N ASP A 42 -20.69 8.70 2.84
CA ASP A 42 -19.93 8.94 4.07
C ASP A 42 -19.99 7.78 5.09
N GLY A 43 -20.78 6.76 4.79
CA GLY A 43 -21.00 5.62 5.69
C GLY A 43 -21.91 5.92 6.88
N LYS A 44 -22.48 7.12 6.99
CA LYS A 44 -23.30 7.57 8.13
C LYS A 44 -24.69 7.96 7.68
N SER A 45 -24.79 8.75 6.63
CA SER A 45 -26.07 9.14 6.05
C SER A 45 -26.57 8.09 5.07
N GLY A 46 -27.87 7.92 4.94
CA GLY A 46 -28.49 7.05 3.92
C GLY A 46 -28.48 7.65 2.52
N THR A 47 -27.83 8.81 2.30
CA THR A 47 -27.89 9.56 1.04
C THR A 47 -26.50 9.76 0.47
N LEU A 48 -26.41 9.84 -0.87
CA LEU A 48 -25.19 10.22 -1.58
C LEU A 48 -25.11 11.73 -1.72
N SER A 49 -23.88 12.27 -1.73
CA SER A 49 -23.66 13.67 -2.11
C SER A 49 -24.07 13.91 -3.56
N GLY A 50 -24.24 15.18 -3.94
CA GLY A 50 -24.16 15.60 -5.35
C GLY A 50 -22.75 15.36 -5.94
N PRO A 51 -22.57 15.68 -7.23
CA PRO A 51 -21.25 15.62 -7.87
C PRO A 51 -20.22 16.44 -7.08
N THR A 52 -19.09 15.83 -6.75
CA THR A 52 -18.11 16.35 -5.80
C THR A 52 -16.70 15.95 -6.24
N ASN A 53 -15.70 16.75 -5.88
CA ASN A 53 -14.30 16.45 -6.08
C ASN A 53 -13.65 16.16 -4.73
N VAL A 54 -12.79 15.15 -4.66
CA VAL A 54 -12.11 14.73 -3.42
C VAL A 54 -10.62 14.68 -3.66
N LEU A 55 -9.87 15.48 -2.90
CA LEU A 55 -8.41 15.49 -2.93
C LEU A 55 -7.88 14.68 -1.75
N VAL A 56 -7.04 13.70 -2.07
CA VAL A 56 -6.31 12.88 -1.10
C VAL A 56 -4.82 13.17 -1.23
N ARG A 57 -4.16 13.40 -0.09
CA ARG A 57 -2.71 13.55 -0.03
C ARG A 57 -2.14 12.54 0.96
N GLY A 58 -1.30 11.64 0.45
CA GLY A 58 -0.82 10.49 1.23
C GLY A 58 -1.99 9.65 1.73
N ASN A 59 -2.18 9.57 3.03
CA ASN A 59 -3.25 8.79 3.68
C ASN A 59 -4.41 9.64 4.23
N LYS A 60 -4.51 10.92 3.82
CA LYS A 60 -5.54 11.84 4.36
C LYS A 60 -6.39 12.42 3.24
N ILE A 61 -7.68 12.54 3.49
CA ILE A 61 -8.58 13.37 2.69
C ILE A 61 -8.30 14.82 3.08
N GLU A 62 -7.73 15.58 2.13
CA GLU A 62 -7.33 16.96 2.36
C GLU A 62 -8.48 17.93 2.09
N ARG A 63 -9.26 17.66 1.05
CA ARG A 63 -10.36 18.54 0.65
C ARG A 63 -11.48 17.78 -0.05
N ILE A 64 -12.71 18.17 0.24
CA ILE A 64 -13.92 17.78 -0.49
C ILE A 64 -14.59 19.07 -0.96
N SER A 65 -14.95 19.16 -2.24
CA SER A 65 -15.51 20.39 -2.82
C SER A 65 -16.39 20.08 -4.04
N THR A 66 -17.49 20.79 -4.18
CA THR A 66 -18.29 20.79 -5.42
C THR A 66 -17.62 21.61 -6.54
N ALA A 67 -16.76 22.58 -6.16
CA ALA A 67 -15.97 23.32 -7.12
C ALA A 67 -14.71 22.53 -7.52
N ALA A 68 -14.12 22.88 -8.67
CA ALA A 68 -12.85 22.30 -9.10
C ALA A 68 -11.75 22.53 -8.07
N ILE A 69 -10.94 21.51 -7.81
CA ILE A 69 -9.78 21.60 -6.92
C ILE A 69 -8.53 21.68 -7.80
N PRO A 70 -7.79 22.81 -7.75
CA PRO A 70 -6.53 22.93 -8.49
C PRO A 70 -5.49 21.95 -7.94
N THR A 71 -4.77 21.28 -8.83
CA THR A 71 -3.63 20.43 -8.53
C THR A 71 -2.48 20.74 -9.47
N ASP A 72 -1.26 20.45 -9.07
CA ASP A 72 -0.04 20.72 -9.83
C ASP A 72 0.15 19.84 -11.07
N ARG A 73 -0.73 18.88 -11.33
CA ARG A 73 -0.65 17.91 -12.43
C ARG A 73 0.74 17.32 -12.66
N SER A 74 1.56 17.30 -11.60
CA SER A 74 2.90 16.69 -11.64
C SER A 74 2.80 15.18 -11.83
N ALA A 75 3.91 14.51 -12.13
CA ALA A 75 3.98 13.05 -12.21
C ALA A 75 3.59 12.35 -10.89
N LYS A 76 3.52 13.08 -9.78
CA LYS A 76 3.09 12.59 -8.46
C LYS A 76 1.59 12.75 -8.21
N THR A 77 0.87 13.42 -9.12
CA THR A 77 -0.57 13.65 -9.01
C THR A 77 -1.33 12.72 -9.94
N GLN A 78 -2.13 11.85 -9.36
CA GLN A 78 -3.06 11.01 -10.10
C GLN A 78 -4.44 11.65 -10.12
N ILE A 79 -5.01 11.86 -11.31
CA ILE A 79 -6.38 12.34 -11.48
C ILE A 79 -7.25 11.18 -11.92
N ILE A 80 -8.32 10.94 -11.20
CA ILE A 80 -9.29 9.87 -11.44
C ILE A 80 -10.64 10.52 -11.74
N GLU A 81 -11.08 10.43 -12.99
CA GLU A 81 -12.41 10.86 -13.38
C GLU A 81 -13.45 9.83 -12.92
N GLY A 82 -14.35 10.27 -12.05
CA GLY A 82 -15.37 9.42 -11.44
C GLY A 82 -16.59 9.18 -12.33
N SER A 83 -16.91 10.10 -13.22
CA SER A 83 -18.08 10.01 -14.11
C SER A 83 -19.38 9.67 -13.35
N GLY A 84 -19.57 10.28 -12.18
CA GLY A 84 -20.72 10.05 -11.32
C GLY A 84 -20.67 8.76 -10.49
N ARG A 85 -19.55 8.00 -10.50
CA ARG A 85 -19.35 6.83 -9.63
C ARG A 85 -19.32 7.23 -8.16
N THR A 86 -19.65 6.27 -7.30
CA THR A 86 -19.64 6.50 -5.86
C THR A 86 -18.28 6.25 -5.26
N LEU A 87 -17.74 7.23 -4.56
CA LEU A 87 -16.60 7.11 -3.66
C LEU A 87 -17.13 6.80 -2.26
N MET A 88 -16.64 5.74 -1.65
CA MET A 88 -17.08 5.28 -0.34
C MET A 88 -15.89 4.85 0.52
N PRO A 89 -16.03 4.80 1.85
CA PRO A 89 -15.02 4.20 2.72
C PRO A 89 -14.73 2.76 2.30
N GLY A 90 -13.49 2.33 2.50
CA GLY A 90 -13.11 0.94 2.26
C GLY A 90 -13.95 -0.01 3.10
N LEU A 91 -14.31 -1.14 2.52
CA LEU A 91 -15.05 -2.18 3.23
C LEU A 91 -14.11 -2.95 4.15
N ILE A 92 -14.59 -3.26 5.34
CA ILE A 92 -13.93 -4.14 6.29
C ILE A 92 -14.73 -5.43 6.36
N ASP A 93 -14.11 -6.52 5.94
CA ASP A 93 -14.67 -7.85 6.12
C ASP A 93 -14.15 -8.41 7.44
N ALA A 94 -14.99 -8.42 8.47
CA ALA A 94 -14.66 -8.91 9.80
C ALA A 94 -14.81 -10.44 9.93
N HIS A 95 -15.39 -11.10 8.94
CA HIS A 95 -15.59 -12.54 8.93
C HIS A 95 -15.28 -13.13 7.55
N TRP A 96 -14.00 -13.21 7.22
CA TRP A 96 -13.56 -13.65 5.92
C TRP A 96 -13.07 -15.11 5.93
N HIS A 97 -13.73 -15.93 5.14
CA HIS A 97 -13.31 -17.31 4.88
C HIS A 97 -12.28 -17.38 3.74
N ALA A 98 -11.12 -16.77 3.92
CA ALA A 98 -10.06 -16.69 2.89
C ALA A 98 -9.66 -18.07 2.36
N MET A 99 -9.70 -19.10 3.21
CA MET A 99 -9.35 -20.46 2.87
C MET A 99 -10.42 -21.16 1.99
N LEU A 100 -11.69 -20.69 2.01
CA LEU A 100 -12.79 -21.30 1.26
C LEU A 100 -12.86 -20.85 -0.21
N ILE A 101 -12.04 -19.91 -0.64
CA ILE A 101 -12.17 -19.28 -1.97
C ILE A 101 -11.72 -20.19 -3.12
N ARG A 102 -10.97 -21.25 -2.90
CA ARG A 102 -10.40 -22.09 -3.96
C ARG A 102 -10.61 -23.59 -3.85
N GLY A 103 -10.97 -24.09 -2.71
CA GLY A 103 -11.06 -25.52 -2.51
C GLY A 103 -12.46 -26.05 -2.78
N ASN A 104 -12.53 -27.25 -3.31
CA ASN A 104 -13.68 -28.09 -3.05
C ASN A 104 -13.82 -28.21 -1.52
N PRO A 105 -14.99 -27.94 -0.93
CA PRO A 105 -15.16 -28.03 0.53
C PRO A 105 -14.69 -29.36 1.13
N ALA A 106 -14.84 -30.46 0.39
CA ALA A 106 -14.37 -31.77 0.82
C ALA A 106 -12.83 -31.86 0.91
N GLU A 107 -12.10 -31.25 -0.03
CA GLU A 107 -10.63 -31.18 0.01
C GLU A 107 -10.14 -30.34 1.18
N MET A 108 -10.85 -29.27 1.49
CA MET A 108 -10.47 -28.38 2.59
C MET A 108 -10.67 -29.02 3.95
N ILE A 109 -11.74 -29.79 4.12
CA ILE A 109 -11.99 -30.55 5.36
C ILE A 109 -10.96 -31.67 5.52
N ALA A 110 -10.51 -32.27 4.41
CA ALA A 110 -9.50 -33.31 4.39
C ALA A 110 -8.06 -32.79 4.47
N SER A 111 -7.84 -31.50 4.27
CA SER A 111 -6.51 -30.89 4.22
C SER A 111 -6.06 -30.41 5.60
N ASP A 112 -4.75 -30.40 5.81
CA ASP A 112 -4.10 -29.81 6.95
C ASP A 112 -4.34 -28.29 7.03
N VAL A 113 -4.50 -27.76 8.25
CA VAL A 113 -4.70 -26.31 8.50
C VAL A 113 -3.54 -25.47 7.96
N GLY A 114 -2.30 -25.98 8.02
CA GLY A 114 -1.12 -25.32 7.47
C GLY A 114 -1.22 -25.17 5.96
N TYR A 115 -1.62 -26.22 5.23
CA TYR A 115 -1.84 -26.16 3.80
C TYR A 115 -2.90 -25.12 3.41
N ASN A 116 -4.04 -25.10 4.11
CA ASN A 116 -5.12 -24.17 3.85
C ASN A 116 -4.67 -22.72 4.07
N ASN A 117 -3.86 -22.44 5.10
CA ASN A 117 -3.31 -21.12 5.37
C ASN A 117 -2.31 -20.66 4.28
N ILE A 118 -1.43 -21.56 3.82
CA ILE A 118 -0.48 -21.25 2.73
C ILE A 118 -1.23 -20.98 1.43
N ALA A 119 -2.22 -21.80 1.09
CA ALA A 119 -3.04 -21.63 -0.09
C ALA A 119 -3.84 -20.32 -0.08
N ALA A 120 -4.32 -19.88 1.08
CA ALA A 120 -4.97 -18.58 1.27
C ALA A 120 -3.97 -17.40 1.14
N GLY A 121 -2.75 -17.56 1.67
CA GLY A 121 -1.70 -16.53 1.66
C GLY A 121 -1.11 -16.27 0.28
N SER A 122 -0.97 -17.30 -0.56
CA SER A 122 -0.36 -17.19 -1.90
C SER A 122 -1.11 -16.27 -2.87
N ARG A 123 -2.34 -15.87 -2.54
CA ARG A 123 -3.17 -14.97 -3.37
C ARG A 123 -2.97 -13.49 -3.14
N ARG A 124 -2.33 -13.08 -2.04
CA ARG A 124 -2.03 -11.66 -1.81
C ARG A 124 -0.96 -11.12 -2.77
N GLN A 125 -0.21 -11.99 -3.44
CA GLN A 125 0.93 -11.59 -4.28
C GLN A 125 0.60 -11.39 -5.77
N THR A 126 -0.61 -11.67 -6.21
CA THR A 126 -0.97 -11.63 -7.64
C THR A 126 -1.88 -10.45 -8.03
N ARG A 127 -1.82 -9.34 -7.28
CA ARG A 127 -2.51 -8.09 -7.64
C ARG A 127 -1.55 -6.93 -7.72
#